data_1781712f4818e9f0ee322ec89e5c9f47
#
_entry.id   1781712f4818e9f0ee322ec89e5c9f47
#
_cell.length_a   1.000
_cell.length_b   1.000
_cell.length_c   1.000
_cell.angle_alpha   90.00
_cell.angle_beta   90.00
_cell.angle_gamma   90.00
#
_symmetry.space_group_name_H-M   'P 1'
#
loop_
_entity.id
_entity.type
_entity.pdbx_description
1 polymer ?
#
loop_
_entity_poly.entity_id
_entity_poly.type
_entity_poly.pdbx_seq_one_letter_code
_entity_poly.pdbx_strand_id
1 'polypeptide(L)'
;MALSVKLLPHGGRKAMGLAVIAAVGLSMFTGMSPSSAADTTPMADDPGPVGSFAWKGFNWQKRFWGGAPMYNASWDANNVSNPDANGYVKLSITNPTGSAPKGAEFQSTREGFGYGTYSTTVEKDVSALQKEVVWGCLFTYDPAAEPGYTEIDLCEASAWGGGAAYGENWPVTQGHGYWFDATKPPGQGNNTVTFDVTNAPILTHRMVWEPGKITFETFAGEGYTGPLLKRTVLQGSTVPVPAKEQIHFNLWVTGGGGGNAAAVAPESVTIRDFSFVPGIPLTAPTPTVTGTAAVGSTLTAAPGTWTTGTALTYQWYRNGVAIAGATNATRVLAAADQGTKLTVRVTGTKAGYATTTKESAPTATVVAGTLVAPVPTITGTLTVGSTLTANTGTWTSGTTLTYQWYRSGVAISGATAKTYTLVSADQADTMSVKVTGTNPGYTTAAKTSASTAVVA
;
A
#
# COMPACT_ATOMS: atom_id res chain seq x y z
N MET A 1 -14.15 -50.78 -38.55
CA MET A 1 -12.84 -50.43 -39.08
C MET A 1 -12.47 -49.07 -38.49
N ALA A 2 -11.87 -49.06 -37.33
CA ALA A 2 -11.52 -47.83 -36.57
C ALA A 2 -10.01 -47.61 -36.68
N LEU A 3 -9.62 -46.55 -37.36
CA LEU A 3 -8.23 -46.13 -37.39
C LEU A 3 -7.88 -45.39 -36.08
N SER A 4 -7.00 -46.00 -35.32
CA SER A 4 -6.38 -45.40 -34.13
C SER A 4 -5.22 -44.56 -34.58
N VAL A 5 -5.31 -43.21 -34.49
CA VAL A 5 -4.20 -42.30 -34.68
C VAL A 5 -3.49 -42.17 -33.36
N LYS A 6 -2.28 -42.71 -33.28
CA LYS A 6 -1.31 -42.45 -32.18
C LYS A 6 -0.81 -41.01 -32.31
N LEU A 7 -1.29 -40.14 -31.45
CA LEU A 7 -0.64 -38.82 -31.21
C LEU A 7 0.64 -39.08 -30.43
N LEU A 8 1.77 -38.74 -31.01
CA LEU A 8 3.06 -38.61 -30.34
C LEU A 8 3.03 -37.32 -29.52
N PRO A 9 3.46 -37.32 -28.26
CA PRO A 9 3.51 -36.08 -27.47
C PRO A 9 4.74 -35.27 -27.87
N HIS A 10 4.54 -34.19 -28.61
CA HIS A 10 5.52 -33.11 -28.73
C HIS A 10 5.20 -32.11 -27.65
N GLY A 11 6.09 -31.96 -26.67
CA GLY A 11 5.94 -30.85 -25.73
C GLY A 11 6.50 -31.03 -24.33
N GLY A 12 7.30 -32.08 -24.06
CA GLY A 12 7.73 -32.38 -22.70
C GLY A 12 9.16 -31.95 -22.28
N ARG A 13 9.93 -31.29 -23.14
CA ARG A 13 11.38 -31.16 -22.86
C ARG A 13 11.79 -29.89 -22.08
N LYS A 14 11.00 -28.84 -22.07
CA LYS A 14 11.36 -27.60 -21.36
C LYS A 14 10.90 -27.54 -19.89
N ALA A 15 9.85 -28.25 -19.53
CA ALA A 15 9.37 -28.28 -18.15
C ALA A 15 10.14 -29.25 -17.24
N MET A 16 10.82 -30.25 -17.84
CA MET A 16 11.54 -31.28 -17.05
C MET A 16 12.85 -30.77 -16.42
N GLY A 17 13.51 -29.80 -17.00
CA GLY A 17 14.80 -29.32 -16.47
C GLY A 17 14.65 -28.67 -15.09
N LEU A 18 13.63 -27.83 -14.90
CA LEU A 18 13.38 -27.18 -13.62
C LEU A 18 12.63 -28.05 -12.62
N ALA A 19 11.76 -28.94 -13.09
CA ALA A 19 11.15 -29.94 -12.20
C ALA A 19 12.20 -30.84 -11.50
N VAL A 20 13.35 -31.07 -12.16
CA VAL A 20 14.49 -31.79 -11.55
C VAL A 20 15.20 -30.91 -10.51
N ILE A 21 15.28 -29.58 -10.72
CA ILE A 21 15.83 -28.65 -9.73
C ILE A 21 15.02 -28.70 -8.43
N ALA A 22 13.71 -28.62 -8.51
CA ALA A 22 12.85 -28.73 -7.34
C ALA A 22 12.88 -30.12 -6.67
N ALA A 23 12.95 -31.21 -7.48
CA ALA A 23 13.02 -32.55 -6.92
C ALA A 23 14.37 -32.82 -6.25
N VAL A 24 15.46 -32.27 -6.78
CA VAL A 24 16.81 -32.44 -6.17
C VAL A 24 16.98 -31.50 -4.98
N GLY A 25 16.47 -30.29 -5.03
CA GLY A 25 16.43 -29.38 -3.88
C GLY A 25 15.64 -29.98 -2.71
N LEU A 26 14.48 -30.56 -2.99
CA LEU A 26 13.64 -31.21 -1.99
C LEU A 26 14.27 -32.46 -1.36
N SER A 27 14.96 -33.29 -2.15
CA SER A 27 15.61 -34.48 -1.61
C SER A 27 16.86 -34.18 -0.76
N MET A 28 17.45 -32.99 -0.88
CA MET A 28 18.56 -32.56 -0.07
C MET A 28 18.17 -31.89 1.24
N PHE A 29 17.01 -31.25 1.29
CA PHE A 29 16.47 -30.72 2.54
C PHE A 29 15.87 -31.80 3.45
N THR A 30 15.46 -32.98 2.92
CA THR A 30 14.97 -34.09 3.76
C THR A 30 16.05 -34.79 4.56
N GLY A 31 17.34 -34.55 4.28
CA GLY A 31 18.50 -35.07 5.05
C GLY A 31 19.04 -34.10 6.09
N MET A 32 18.61 -32.88 6.12
CA MET A 32 19.00 -31.91 7.14
C MET A 32 18.06 -32.00 8.33
N SER A 33 18.57 -32.47 9.46
CA SER A 33 17.85 -32.33 10.73
C SER A 33 17.46 -30.88 10.97
N PRO A 34 16.30 -30.60 11.59
CA PRO A 34 15.84 -29.24 11.87
C PRO A 34 16.82 -28.38 12.69
N SER A 35 17.91 -28.97 13.18
CA SER A 35 18.95 -28.27 13.93
C SER A 35 19.97 -27.52 13.06
N SER A 36 19.90 -27.66 11.74
CA SER A 36 20.73 -26.85 10.82
C SER A 36 19.90 -25.86 10.00
N ALA A 37 18.58 -25.89 10.17
CA ALA A 37 17.72 -24.85 9.66
C ALA A 37 17.92 -23.61 10.50
N ALA A 38 18.34 -22.54 9.85
CA ALA A 38 18.43 -21.21 10.38
C ALA A 38 18.97 -21.16 11.82
N ASP A 39 20.19 -20.79 11.95
CA ASP A 39 20.63 -20.15 13.18
C ASP A 39 19.72 -18.93 13.37
N THR A 40 18.58 -19.14 14.03
CA THR A 40 17.64 -18.10 14.44
C THR A 40 18.12 -17.42 15.72
N THR A 41 19.38 -17.70 16.13
CA THR A 41 19.98 -16.86 17.16
C THR A 41 19.97 -15.43 16.64
N PRO A 42 19.32 -14.51 17.34
CA PRO A 42 19.49 -13.09 17.06
C PRO A 42 21.00 -12.88 17.05
N MET A 43 21.53 -12.18 16.07
CA MET A 43 22.95 -11.92 15.91
C MET A 43 23.49 -11.12 17.11
N ALA A 44 23.55 -11.78 18.29
CA ALA A 44 24.22 -11.28 19.48
C ALA A 44 25.74 -11.27 19.30
N ASP A 45 26.25 -11.96 18.28
CA ASP A 45 27.66 -12.13 17.97
C ASP A 45 28.05 -11.55 16.61
N ASP A 46 27.36 -10.48 16.14
CA ASP A 46 27.87 -9.70 15.02
C ASP A 46 29.21 -9.07 15.47
N PRO A 47 30.36 -9.53 14.97
CA PRO A 47 31.66 -8.99 15.40
C PRO A 47 31.89 -7.54 14.96
N GLY A 48 30.84 -6.82 14.54
CA GLY A 48 30.93 -5.42 14.13
C GLY A 48 31.06 -5.23 12.61
N PRO A 49 31.48 -4.06 12.14
CA PRO A 49 31.19 -3.53 10.81
C PRO A 49 31.83 -4.24 9.61
N VAL A 50 32.51 -5.35 9.78
CA VAL A 50 33.15 -6.08 8.68
C VAL A 50 32.13 -6.79 7.77
N GLY A 51 30.91 -7.01 8.26
CA GLY A 51 29.88 -7.79 7.58
C GLY A 51 28.71 -6.99 7.00
N SER A 52 28.59 -5.68 7.25
CA SER A 52 27.40 -4.91 6.81
C SER A 52 27.76 -3.66 6.01
N PHE A 53 26.82 -3.19 5.18
CA PHE A 53 26.93 -1.94 4.42
C PHE A 53 25.57 -1.34 4.12
N ALA A 54 25.51 -0.02 3.93
CA ALA A 54 24.31 0.68 3.46
C ALA A 54 24.35 0.81 1.94
N TRP A 55 23.24 0.48 1.27
CA TRP A 55 23.13 0.57 -0.17
C TRP A 55 21.68 0.75 -0.60
N LYS A 56 21.42 1.69 -1.53
CA LYS A 56 20.09 1.97 -2.10
C LYS A 56 18.99 2.18 -1.05
N GLY A 57 19.32 2.83 0.07
CA GLY A 57 18.38 3.15 1.15
C GLY A 57 18.09 2.00 2.13
N PHE A 58 18.78 0.88 2.01
CA PHE A 58 18.65 -0.28 2.89
C PHE A 58 19.99 -0.64 3.53
N ASN A 59 19.93 -1.34 4.67
CA ASN A 59 21.08 -1.97 5.30
C ASN A 59 21.15 -3.43 4.87
N TRP A 60 22.36 -3.85 4.56
CA TRP A 60 22.67 -5.18 4.03
C TRP A 60 23.74 -5.84 4.87
N GLN A 61 23.69 -7.18 4.93
CA GLN A 61 24.65 -8.02 5.62
C GLN A 61 25.28 -8.98 4.66
N LYS A 62 26.62 -9.07 4.69
CA LYS A 62 27.41 -10.02 3.92
C LYS A 62 27.44 -11.35 4.65
N ARG A 63 27.13 -12.43 3.94
CA ARG A 63 27.10 -13.78 4.52
C ARG A 63 28.51 -14.36 4.63
N PHE A 64 28.82 -14.89 5.79
CA PHE A 64 30.05 -15.64 6.08
C PHE A 64 29.78 -16.90 6.89
N TRP A 65 28.55 -17.20 7.20
CA TRP A 65 28.08 -18.33 8.00
C TRP A 65 27.28 -19.33 7.15
N GLY A 66 27.21 -20.56 7.66
CA GLY A 66 26.55 -21.68 7.00
C GLY A 66 27.30 -22.20 5.79
N GLY A 67 26.92 -23.34 5.29
CA GLY A 67 27.40 -23.90 4.02
C GLY A 67 26.63 -23.33 2.84
N ALA A 68 27.26 -23.24 1.68
CA ALA A 68 26.51 -23.12 0.44
C ALA A 68 25.60 -24.34 0.28
N PRO A 69 24.46 -24.23 -0.39
CA PRO A 69 23.47 -25.30 -0.46
C PRO A 69 24.01 -26.60 -1.02
N MET A 70 25.08 -26.55 -1.80
CA MET A 70 25.65 -27.73 -2.48
C MET A 70 27.15 -27.56 -2.64
N TYR A 71 27.84 -28.69 -2.78
CA TYR A 71 29.24 -28.83 -3.12
C TYR A 71 30.23 -28.01 -2.25
N ASN A 72 30.63 -28.49 -1.07
CA ASN A 72 31.74 -27.96 -0.22
C ASN A 72 32.13 -26.47 -0.36
N ALA A 73 31.27 -25.67 -1.00
CA ALA A 73 31.47 -24.26 -1.16
C ALA A 73 31.07 -23.55 0.15
N SER A 74 31.89 -22.65 0.60
CA SER A 74 31.61 -21.78 1.72
C SER A 74 31.34 -20.36 1.23
N TRP A 75 30.65 -19.58 2.05
CA TRP A 75 30.48 -18.16 1.82
C TRP A 75 31.74 -17.41 2.31
N ASP A 76 32.14 -16.37 1.59
CA ASP A 76 33.20 -15.47 2.02
C ASP A 76 32.72 -14.03 1.90
N ALA A 77 32.58 -13.33 3.03
CA ALA A 77 32.14 -11.94 3.08
C ALA A 77 33.05 -11.01 2.24
N ASN A 78 34.31 -11.34 2.05
CA ASN A 78 35.22 -10.57 1.21
C ASN A 78 34.91 -10.68 -0.29
N ASN A 79 34.10 -11.67 -0.68
CA ASN A 79 33.64 -11.85 -2.05
C ASN A 79 32.46 -10.91 -2.39
N VAL A 80 31.94 -10.18 -1.41
CA VAL A 80 30.95 -9.11 -1.57
C VAL A 80 31.64 -7.78 -1.39
N SER A 81 31.71 -6.94 -2.44
CA SER A 81 32.28 -5.60 -2.33
C SER A 81 31.37 -4.67 -1.50
N ASN A 82 31.95 -3.60 -0.97
CA ASN A 82 31.13 -2.42 -0.64
C ASN A 82 30.73 -1.72 -1.95
N PRO A 83 29.69 -0.85 -1.94
CA PRO A 83 29.37 -0.04 -3.11
C PRO A 83 30.58 0.76 -3.59
N ASP A 84 30.84 0.72 -4.88
CA ASP A 84 31.89 1.50 -5.52
C ASP A 84 31.50 2.98 -5.71
N ALA A 85 32.33 3.76 -6.41
CA ALA A 85 32.07 5.16 -6.69
C ALA A 85 30.81 5.41 -7.53
N ASN A 86 30.32 4.41 -8.27
CA ASN A 86 29.08 4.45 -9.04
C ASN A 86 27.90 3.93 -8.21
N GLY A 87 28.15 3.45 -7.00
CA GLY A 87 27.13 2.83 -6.15
C GLY A 87 26.83 1.39 -6.56
N TYR A 88 27.74 0.66 -7.21
CA TYR A 88 27.54 -0.71 -7.65
C TYR A 88 28.17 -1.69 -6.66
N VAL A 89 27.50 -2.85 -6.46
CA VAL A 89 27.99 -3.94 -5.62
C VAL A 89 28.45 -5.08 -6.51
N LYS A 90 29.64 -5.62 -6.24
CA LYS A 90 30.21 -6.75 -6.96
C LYS A 90 30.16 -8.01 -6.11
N LEU A 91 29.66 -9.11 -6.67
CA LEU A 91 29.78 -10.45 -6.14
C LEU A 91 30.86 -11.20 -6.89
N SER A 92 31.64 -11.99 -6.19
CA SER A 92 32.75 -12.76 -6.79
C SER A 92 32.75 -14.19 -6.30
N ILE A 93 33.19 -15.11 -7.16
CA ILE A 93 33.67 -16.44 -6.75
C ILE A 93 35.17 -16.38 -6.72
N THR A 94 35.78 -16.89 -5.67
CA THR A 94 37.21 -17.08 -5.53
C THR A 94 37.51 -18.57 -5.37
N ASN A 95 38.64 -19.03 -5.88
CA ASN A 95 39.09 -20.42 -5.75
C ASN A 95 40.59 -20.45 -5.50
N PRO A 96 41.05 -19.98 -4.32
CA PRO A 96 42.49 -19.79 -4.04
C PRO A 96 43.31 -21.07 -4.06
N THR A 97 42.67 -22.20 -3.82
CA THR A 97 43.37 -23.53 -3.81
C THR A 97 43.16 -24.31 -5.11
N GLY A 98 42.31 -23.82 -6.02
CA GLY A 98 41.89 -24.54 -7.23
C GLY A 98 41.03 -25.78 -6.97
N SER A 99 40.54 -25.97 -5.74
CA SER A 99 39.73 -27.13 -5.37
C SER A 99 38.61 -26.85 -4.37
N ALA A 100 38.51 -25.62 -3.86
CA ALA A 100 37.51 -25.22 -2.87
C ALA A 100 37.04 -23.80 -3.17
N PRO A 101 36.11 -23.64 -4.13
CA PRO A 101 35.58 -22.34 -4.48
C PRO A 101 34.75 -21.74 -3.32
N LYS A 102 34.80 -20.42 -3.19
CA LYS A 102 34.03 -19.66 -2.23
C LYS A 102 33.08 -18.74 -2.95
N GLY A 103 31.82 -18.78 -2.56
CA GLY A 103 30.77 -17.93 -3.10
C GLY A 103 30.64 -16.59 -2.38
N ALA A 104 29.69 -15.80 -2.84
CA ALA A 104 29.31 -14.52 -2.28
C ALA A 104 27.80 -14.48 -2.06
N GLU A 105 27.37 -13.95 -0.93
CA GLU A 105 25.95 -13.65 -0.67
C GLU A 105 25.84 -12.43 0.24
N PHE A 106 24.84 -11.60 -0.01
CA PHE A 106 24.40 -10.60 0.95
C PHE A 106 22.88 -10.55 1.00
N GLN A 107 22.36 -10.23 2.17
CA GLN A 107 20.93 -10.17 2.43
C GLN A 107 20.53 -8.86 3.12
N SER A 108 19.26 -8.49 2.99
CA SER A 108 18.72 -7.35 3.72
C SER A 108 18.67 -7.64 5.23
N THR A 109 18.97 -6.64 6.05
CA THR A 109 18.72 -6.73 7.50
C THR A 109 17.25 -6.52 7.84
N ARG A 110 16.48 -5.92 6.90
CA ARG A 110 15.04 -5.77 7.00
C ARG A 110 14.36 -7.06 6.61
N GLU A 111 13.39 -7.47 7.41
CA GLU A 111 12.41 -8.52 7.12
C GLU A 111 11.08 -7.92 6.67
N GLY A 112 10.24 -8.73 6.01
CA GLY A 112 8.85 -8.40 5.70
C GLY A 112 8.71 -7.20 4.76
N PHE A 113 9.32 -7.26 3.59
CA PHE A 113 9.15 -6.23 2.57
C PHE A 113 7.70 -6.15 2.08
N GLY A 114 7.07 -7.31 1.89
CA GLY A 114 5.66 -7.38 1.56
C GLY A 114 5.36 -7.29 0.07
N TYR A 115 4.08 -7.20 -0.23
CA TYR A 115 3.65 -6.93 -1.60
C TYR A 115 4.21 -5.61 -2.10
N GLY A 116 4.57 -5.58 -3.38
CA GLY A 116 5.14 -4.37 -3.98
C GLY A 116 5.81 -4.62 -5.32
N THR A 117 6.57 -3.62 -5.74
CA THR A 117 7.41 -3.68 -6.92
C THR A 117 8.86 -3.77 -6.50
N TYR A 118 9.52 -4.84 -6.88
CA TYR A 118 10.94 -5.10 -6.68
C TYR A 118 11.65 -4.94 -8.01
N SER A 119 12.82 -4.35 -8.02
CA SER A 119 13.61 -4.20 -9.23
C SER A 119 15.09 -4.25 -8.93
N THR A 120 15.84 -4.84 -9.86
CA THR A 120 17.30 -4.84 -9.85
C THR A 120 17.83 -4.63 -11.26
N THR A 121 18.93 -3.91 -11.38
CA THR A 121 19.72 -3.82 -12.60
C THR A 121 21.05 -4.50 -12.37
N VAL A 122 21.39 -5.42 -13.24
CA VAL A 122 22.56 -6.28 -13.13
C VAL A 122 23.41 -6.19 -14.39
N GLU A 123 24.72 -6.46 -14.23
CA GLU A 123 25.67 -6.43 -15.34
C GLU A 123 26.48 -7.72 -15.36
N LYS A 124 26.20 -8.53 -16.34
CA LYS A 124 26.93 -9.72 -16.74
C LYS A 124 26.29 -10.29 -18.00
N ASP A 125 27.10 -10.70 -18.95
CA ASP A 125 26.66 -11.61 -19.99
C ASP A 125 26.37 -12.98 -19.35
N VAL A 126 25.10 -13.29 -19.16
CA VAL A 126 24.64 -14.53 -18.49
C VAL A 126 25.11 -15.77 -19.27
N SER A 127 25.17 -15.67 -20.60
CA SER A 127 25.62 -16.78 -21.46
C SER A 127 27.11 -17.12 -21.27
N ALA A 128 27.88 -16.19 -20.70
CA ALA A 128 29.31 -16.36 -20.41
C ALA A 128 29.57 -16.89 -19.01
N LEU A 129 28.56 -17.13 -18.17
CA LEU A 129 28.74 -17.75 -16.86
C LEU A 129 29.22 -19.21 -17.00
N GLN A 130 30.13 -19.62 -16.09
CA GLN A 130 30.56 -21.01 -16.04
C GLN A 130 29.37 -21.90 -15.63
N LYS A 131 29.26 -23.09 -16.21
CA LYS A 131 28.11 -24.00 -16.01
C LYS A 131 27.86 -24.40 -14.53
N GLU A 132 28.93 -24.43 -13.74
CA GLU A 132 28.81 -24.72 -12.30
C GLU A 132 28.46 -23.52 -11.45
N VAL A 133 28.31 -22.32 -12.04
CA VAL A 133 27.98 -21.10 -11.34
C VAL A 133 26.48 -20.89 -11.36
N VAL A 134 25.91 -20.60 -10.21
CA VAL A 134 24.54 -20.16 -10.03
C VAL A 134 24.56 -18.73 -9.53
N TRP A 135 23.79 -17.88 -10.17
CA TRP A 135 23.63 -16.49 -9.80
C TRP A 135 22.16 -16.17 -9.48
N GLY A 136 21.84 -16.08 -8.19
CA GLY A 136 20.59 -15.48 -7.71
C GLY A 136 20.72 -13.97 -7.70
N CYS A 137 20.30 -13.34 -8.79
CA CYS A 137 20.55 -11.92 -8.99
C CYS A 137 19.51 -11.02 -8.27
N LEU A 138 18.49 -11.54 -7.71
CA LEU A 138 17.60 -11.08 -6.65
C LEU A 138 16.58 -12.17 -6.36
N PHE A 139 16.46 -12.52 -5.10
CA PHE A 139 15.36 -13.37 -4.62
C PHE A 139 14.89 -12.94 -3.23
N THR A 140 13.66 -13.31 -2.89
CA THR A 140 13.14 -13.18 -1.54
C THR A 140 13.13 -14.56 -0.89
N TYR A 141 13.47 -14.62 0.39
CA TYR A 141 13.51 -15.87 1.12
C TYR A 141 12.97 -15.71 2.53
N ASP A 142 12.05 -16.60 2.93
CA ASP A 142 11.57 -16.73 4.30
C ASP A 142 11.64 -18.22 4.71
N PRO A 143 12.60 -18.60 5.55
CA PRO A 143 12.76 -19.99 5.99
C PRO A 143 11.66 -20.46 6.94
N ALA A 144 10.91 -19.53 7.55
CA ALA A 144 9.92 -19.79 8.59
C ALA A 144 8.48 -19.56 8.11
N ALA A 145 8.26 -19.29 6.82
CA ALA A 145 6.91 -19.08 6.29
C ALA A 145 6.03 -20.34 6.44
N GLU A 146 4.74 -20.13 6.64
CA GLU A 146 3.76 -21.22 6.63
C GLU A 146 3.11 -21.32 5.22
N PRO A 147 3.04 -22.52 4.66
CA PRO A 147 3.21 -23.87 5.20
C PRO A 147 4.65 -24.41 5.23
N GLY A 148 5.67 -23.61 5.10
CA GLY A 148 7.08 -23.91 5.11
C GLY A 148 7.85 -22.75 4.50
N TYR A 149 9.15 -22.91 4.16
CA TYR A 149 9.91 -21.83 3.53
C TYR A 149 9.23 -21.33 2.25
N THR A 150 9.40 -20.06 1.95
CA THR A 150 9.01 -19.47 0.66
C THR A 150 10.21 -18.77 0.05
N GLU A 151 10.29 -18.86 -1.29
CA GLU A 151 11.32 -18.22 -2.10
C GLU A 151 10.70 -17.72 -3.39
N ILE A 152 11.04 -16.51 -3.79
CA ILE A 152 10.61 -15.94 -5.07
C ILE A 152 11.86 -15.41 -5.76
N ASP A 153 12.21 -16.02 -6.90
CA ASP A 153 13.34 -15.59 -7.72
C ASP A 153 12.89 -14.63 -8.80
N LEU A 154 13.24 -13.39 -8.61
CA LEU A 154 13.08 -12.38 -9.66
C LEU A 154 14.00 -12.70 -10.82
N CYS A 155 15.18 -13.22 -10.55
CA CYS A 155 16.11 -13.70 -11.57
C CYS A 155 17.11 -14.69 -10.98
N GLU A 156 17.21 -15.84 -11.60
CA GLU A 156 18.26 -16.81 -11.37
C GLU A 156 18.91 -17.16 -12.71
N ALA A 157 20.22 -17.17 -12.77
CA ALA A 157 20.97 -17.62 -13.93
C ALA A 157 21.80 -18.86 -13.59
N SER A 158 21.55 -19.96 -14.29
CA SER A 158 22.25 -21.22 -14.04
C SER A 158 22.19 -22.20 -15.21
N ALA A 159 23.13 -23.15 -15.25
CA ALA A 159 23.01 -24.39 -16.00
C ALA A 159 22.65 -25.56 -15.07
N TRP A 160 22.25 -25.28 -13.85
CA TRP A 160 21.95 -26.26 -12.82
C TRP A 160 20.81 -27.18 -13.25
N GLY A 161 20.95 -28.46 -12.96
CA GLY A 161 20.02 -29.49 -13.42
C GLY A 161 20.31 -30.00 -14.84
N GLY A 162 21.24 -29.36 -15.55
CA GLY A 162 21.67 -29.80 -16.88
C GLY A 162 22.70 -30.94 -16.91
N GLY A 163 23.18 -31.43 -15.75
CA GLY A 163 24.25 -32.42 -15.60
C GLY A 163 24.17 -33.65 -16.52
N ALA A 164 24.78 -34.75 -16.16
CA ALA A 164 24.94 -35.96 -16.99
C ALA A 164 23.64 -36.52 -17.59
N ALA A 165 22.48 -36.23 -16.97
CA ALA A 165 21.16 -36.62 -17.47
C ALA A 165 20.74 -35.84 -18.74
N TYR A 166 21.29 -34.66 -18.97
CA TYR A 166 20.92 -33.75 -20.08
C TYR A 166 22.11 -33.50 -21.04
N GLY A 167 23.29 -34.00 -20.73
CA GLY A 167 24.52 -33.85 -21.53
C GLY A 167 25.28 -32.56 -21.23
N GLU A 168 26.58 -32.54 -21.65
CA GLU A 168 27.53 -31.46 -21.36
C GLU A 168 27.16 -30.09 -22.01
N ASN A 169 26.17 -30.04 -22.85
CA ASN A 169 25.82 -28.88 -23.65
C ASN A 169 24.57 -28.09 -23.14
N TRP A 170 24.15 -28.34 -21.90
CA TRP A 170 23.06 -27.54 -21.33
C TRP A 170 23.51 -26.08 -21.18
N PRO A 171 22.85 -25.13 -21.80
CA PRO A 171 23.21 -23.73 -21.69
C PRO A 171 22.85 -23.16 -20.33
N VAL A 172 23.58 -22.13 -19.90
CA VAL A 172 23.13 -21.28 -18.80
C VAL A 172 21.87 -20.52 -19.26
N THR A 173 20.81 -20.62 -18.50
CA THR A 173 19.53 -19.94 -18.76
C THR A 173 19.17 -19.01 -17.62
N GLN A 174 18.30 -18.05 -17.92
CA GLN A 174 17.70 -17.17 -16.92
C GLN A 174 16.35 -17.75 -16.50
N GLY A 175 16.02 -17.69 -15.19
CA GLY A 175 14.76 -18.17 -14.63
C GLY A 175 13.99 -17.09 -13.87
N HIS A 176 12.68 -17.20 -13.90
CA HIS A 176 11.72 -16.53 -13.02
C HIS A 176 10.90 -17.59 -12.29
N GLY A 177 10.69 -17.45 -11.01
CA GLY A 177 9.88 -18.44 -10.32
C GLY A 177 9.59 -18.17 -8.86
N TYR A 178 8.91 -19.10 -8.24
CA TYR A 178 8.78 -19.19 -6.80
C TYR A 178 8.75 -20.64 -6.34
N TRP A 179 9.20 -20.84 -5.11
CA TRP A 179 9.19 -22.12 -4.42
C TRP A 179 8.55 -21.98 -3.03
N PHE A 180 8.07 -23.10 -2.50
CA PHE A 180 7.63 -23.25 -1.13
C PHE A 180 7.76 -24.71 -0.70
N ASP A 181 7.66 -25.00 0.61
CA ASP A 181 7.83 -26.33 1.14
C ASP A 181 6.77 -27.31 0.62
N ALA A 182 7.18 -28.19 -0.30
CA ALA A 182 6.29 -29.18 -0.92
C ALA A 182 5.89 -30.33 0.00
N THR A 183 6.47 -30.45 1.20
CA THR A 183 6.12 -31.50 2.17
C THR A 183 4.81 -31.19 2.88
N LYS A 184 4.33 -29.94 2.83
CA LYS A 184 3.10 -29.48 3.46
C LYS A 184 1.99 -29.24 2.41
N PRO A 185 0.76 -29.67 2.66
CA PRO A 185 -0.37 -29.36 1.75
C PRO A 185 -0.57 -27.84 1.60
N PRO A 186 -0.88 -27.35 0.40
CA PRO A 186 -1.34 -28.05 -0.81
C PRO A 186 -0.25 -28.65 -1.69
N GLY A 187 1.01 -28.75 -1.24
CA GLY A 187 1.99 -29.72 -1.70
C GLY A 187 2.44 -29.70 -3.16
N GLN A 188 2.50 -28.56 -3.83
CA GLN A 188 3.00 -28.46 -5.20
C GLN A 188 3.96 -27.29 -5.35
N GLY A 189 5.17 -27.55 -5.13
CA GLY A 189 6.28 -26.74 -4.67
C GLY A 189 6.89 -25.73 -5.59
N ASN A 190 6.66 -25.68 -6.87
CA ASN A 190 7.33 -24.70 -7.74
C ASN A 190 6.50 -24.27 -8.92
N ASN A 191 6.74 -23.07 -9.35
CA ASN A 191 6.20 -22.54 -10.59
C ASN A 191 7.28 -21.67 -11.24
N THR A 192 8.01 -22.23 -12.19
CA THR A 192 9.21 -21.62 -12.76
C THR A 192 9.14 -21.57 -14.27
N VAL A 193 9.73 -20.55 -14.87
CA VAL A 193 9.86 -20.37 -16.30
C VAL A 193 11.28 -19.97 -16.63
N THR A 194 11.96 -20.76 -17.47
CA THR A 194 13.29 -20.42 -17.99
C THR A 194 13.21 -19.77 -19.37
N PHE A 195 14.20 -18.97 -19.68
CA PHE A 195 14.35 -18.31 -20.98
C PHE A 195 15.82 -17.99 -21.25
N ASP A 196 16.15 -17.90 -22.53
CA ASP A 196 17.50 -17.57 -22.97
C ASP A 196 17.66 -16.03 -23.03
N VAL A 197 18.81 -15.55 -22.54
CA VAL A 197 19.21 -14.15 -22.64
C VAL A 197 20.60 -14.14 -23.30
N THR A 198 20.65 -13.76 -24.54
CA THR A 198 21.90 -13.65 -25.31
C THR A 198 22.21 -12.20 -25.66
N ASN A 199 23.50 -11.83 -25.60
CA ASN A 199 23.98 -10.50 -26.03
C ASN A 199 23.39 -9.30 -25.29
N ALA A 200 22.99 -9.45 -24.03
CA ALA A 200 22.53 -8.36 -23.20
C ALA A 200 23.36 -8.31 -21.89
N PRO A 201 24.50 -7.58 -21.92
CA PRO A 201 25.40 -7.54 -20.75
C PRO A 201 24.81 -6.79 -19.56
N ILE A 202 23.80 -5.96 -19.79
CA ILE A 202 23.06 -5.25 -18.74
C ILE A 202 21.60 -5.65 -18.86
N LEU A 203 21.03 -6.09 -17.76
CA LEU A 203 19.62 -6.48 -17.64
C LEU A 203 18.97 -5.72 -16.49
N THR A 204 17.73 -5.29 -16.70
CA THR A 204 16.88 -4.80 -15.63
C THR A 204 15.72 -5.76 -15.42
N HIS A 205 15.60 -6.28 -14.21
CA HIS A 205 14.54 -7.17 -13.79
C HIS A 205 13.54 -6.41 -12.93
N ARG A 206 12.26 -6.69 -13.11
CA ARG A 206 11.16 -6.16 -12.31
C ARG A 206 10.21 -7.26 -11.92
N MET A 207 9.83 -7.29 -10.65
CA MET A 207 8.77 -8.13 -10.11
C MET A 207 7.68 -7.25 -9.52
N VAL A 208 6.42 -7.51 -9.87
CA VAL A 208 5.26 -6.97 -9.17
C VAL A 208 4.59 -8.12 -8.45
N TRP A 209 4.73 -8.13 -7.12
CA TRP A 209 4.14 -9.13 -6.24
C TRP A 209 2.84 -8.61 -5.66
N GLU A 210 1.74 -9.28 -6.02
CA GLU A 210 0.36 -8.97 -5.67
C GLU A 210 -0.28 -10.15 -4.95
N PRO A 211 -1.36 -9.99 -4.19
CA PRO A 211 -2.09 -11.12 -3.63
C PRO A 211 -2.52 -12.11 -4.73
N GLY A 212 -1.99 -13.34 -4.63
CA GLY A 212 -2.28 -14.43 -5.57
C GLY A 212 -1.72 -14.24 -6.98
N LYS A 213 -0.79 -13.31 -7.19
CA LYS A 213 -0.20 -13.06 -8.51
C LYS A 213 1.19 -12.45 -8.42
N ILE A 214 2.10 -12.92 -9.26
CA ILE A 214 3.41 -12.30 -9.47
C ILE A 214 3.59 -12.07 -10.97
N THR A 215 4.01 -10.86 -11.32
CA THR A 215 4.42 -10.52 -12.70
C THR A 215 5.91 -10.23 -12.69
N PHE A 216 6.66 -10.99 -13.47
CA PHE A 216 8.10 -10.79 -13.69
C PHE A 216 8.33 -10.22 -15.08
N GLU A 217 9.28 -9.31 -15.19
CA GLU A 217 9.71 -8.73 -16.46
C GLU A 217 11.23 -8.57 -16.47
N THR A 218 11.84 -8.88 -17.61
CA THR A 218 13.27 -8.69 -17.87
C THR A 218 13.44 -7.82 -19.10
N PHE A 219 14.17 -6.73 -18.95
CA PHE A 219 14.48 -5.76 -20.01
C PHE A 219 15.98 -5.76 -20.32
N ALA A 220 16.33 -5.55 -21.57
CA ALA A 220 17.72 -5.27 -21.96
C ALA A 220 18.08 -3.82 -21.61
N GLY A 221 19.27 -3.62 -21.03
CA GLY A 221 19.77 -2.33 -20.64
C GLY A 221 19.28 -1.85 -19.27
N GLU A 222 19.56 -0.59 -18.97
CA GLU A 222 19.16 0.04 -17.71
C GLU A 222 17.72 0.54 -17.76
N GLY A 223 16.97 0.26 -16.66
CA GLY A 223 15.59 0.70 -16.52
C GLY A 223 14.62 -0.06 -17.42
N TYR A 224 13.44 0.51 -17.65
CA TYR A 224 12.33 -0.17 -18.33
C TYR A 224 12.09 0.37 -19.75
N THR A 225 13.00 1.17 -20.28
CA THR A 225 12.88 1.77 -21.63
C THR A 225 13.50 0.93 -22.73
N GLY A 226 14.34 -0.04 -22.36
CA GLY A 226 14.92 -1.01 -23.28
C GLY A 226 13.92 -2.07 -23.74
N PRO A 227 14.31 -2.94 -24.70
CA PRO A 227 13.47 -4.04 -25.14
C PRO A 227 13.05 -4.96 -24.01
N LEU A 228 11.75 -5.27 -23.93
CA LEU A 228 11.24 -6.32 -23.04
C LEU A 228 11.62 -7.69 -23.61
N LEU A 229 12.53 -8.39 -22.93
CA LEU A 229 13.02 -9.70 -23.35
C LEU A 229 12.09 -10.83 -22.90
N LYS A 230 11.56 -10.72 -21.67
CA LYS A 230 10.66 -11.71 -21.11
C LYS A 230 9.65 -11.08 -20.18
N ARG A 231 8.42 -11.55 -20.28
CA ARG A 231 7.37 -11.35 -19.27
C ARG A 231 6.80 -12.69 -18.85
N THR A 232 6.73 -12.92 -17.55
CA THR A 232 6.13 -14.11 -16.94
C THR A 232 5.06 -13.66 -15.96
N VAL A 233 3.89 -14.28 -16.00
CA VAL A 233 2.81 -14.05 -15.03
C VAL A 233 2.50 -15.38 -14.38
N LEU A 234 2.73 -15.48 -13.09
CA LEU A 234 2.37 -16.62 -12.26
C LEU A 234 1.22 -16.20 -11.35
N GLN A 235 0.16 -17.03 -11.30
CA GLN A 235 -1.04 -16.68 -10.53
C GLN A 235 -1.71 -17.94 -9.98
N GLY A 236 -2.39 -17.78 -8.85
CA GLY A 236 -3.14 -18.85 -8.19
C GLY A 236 -2.99 -18.80 -6.68
N SER A 237 -3.62 -19.76 -6.01
CA SER A 237 -3.62 -19.87 -4.55
C SER A 237 -2.27 -20.30 -3.95
N THR A 238 -1.34 -20.77 -4.80
CA THR A 238 0.02 -21.19 -4.39
C THR A 238 1.05 -20.07 -4.46
N VAL A 239 0.67 -18.88 -4.97
CA VAL A 239 1.56 -17.71 -4.92
C VAL A 239 1.85 -17.36 -3.46
N PRO A 240 3.13 -17.24 -3.07
CA PRO A 240 3.49 -16.93 -1.69
C PRO A 240 2.78 -15.70 -1.14
N VAL A 241 2.45 -15.74 0.14
CA VAL A 241 1.94 -14.59 0.90
C VAL A 241 3.09 -14.02 1.70
N PRO A 242 3.32 -12.70 1.68
CA PRO A 242 4.41 -12.10 2.44
C PRO A 242 4.31 -12.40 3.94
N ALA A 243 5.46 -12.63 4.57
CA ALA A 243 5.58 -12.83 6.01
C ALA A 243 6.82 -12.12 6.56
N LYS A 244 7.96 -12.81 6.62
CA LYS A 244 9.24 -12.28 7.11
C LYS A 244 10.36 -12.40 6.08
N GLU A 245 9.99 -12.40 4.81
CA GLU A 245 10.96 -12.54 3.74
C GLU A 245 12.07 -11.48 3.81
N GLN A 246 13.29 -11.90 3.57
CA GLN A 246 14.44 -11.04 3.33
C GLN A 246 14.78 -11.03 1.84
N ILE A 247 15.49 -10.01 1.40
CA ILE A 247 15.97 -9.90 0.03
C ILE A 247 17.42 -10.38 0.01
N HIS A 248 17.73 -11.23 -0.95
CA HIS A 248 19.04 -11.86 -1.12
C HIS A 248 19.58 -11.62 -2.52
N PHE A 249 20.91 -11.60 -2.61
CA PHE A 249 21.70 -11.64 -3.82
C PHE A 249 22.85 -12.62 -3.59
N ASN A 250 22.99 -13.65 -4.43
CA ASN A 250 24.07 -14.60 -4.28
C ASN A 250 24.76 -14.98 -5.60
N LEU A 251 25.98 -15.49 -5.48
CA LEU A 251 26.76 -16.10 -6.55
C LEU A 251 27.51 -17.30 -5.95
N TRP A 252 27.23 -18.51 -6.41
CA TRP A 252 27.71 -19.72 -5.79
C TRP A 252 27.99 -20.86 -6.78
N VAL A 253 28.52 -21.99 -6.31
CA VAL A 253 28.90 -23.14 -7.14
C VAL A 253 28.02 -24.33 -6.78
N THR A 254 27.36 -24.90 -7.79
CA THR A 254 26.32 -25.92 -7.58
C THR A 254 26.82 -27.38 -7.54
N GLY A 255 27.84 -27.75 -8.27
CA GLY A 255 28.18 -29.16 -8.48
C GLY A 255 27.20 -29.93 -9.37
N GLY A 256 26.18 -29.29 -9.89
CA GLY A 256 25.12 -29.90 -10.73
C GLY A 256 25.00 -29.29 -12.12
N GLY A 257 25.91 -28.42 -12.53
CA GLY A 257 25.88 -27.73 -13.82
C GLY A 257 26.46 -28.53 -14.99
N GLY A 258 27.00 -29.73 -14.73
CA GLY A 258 27.63 -30.60 -15.75
C GLY A 258 29.07 -30.29 -16.06
N GLY A 259 29.75 -29.49 -15.22
CA GLY A 259 31.16 -29.17 -15.28
C GLY A 259 31.96 -29.77 -14.13
N ASN A 260 33.09 -29.14 -13.78
CA ASN A 260 33.90 -29.48 -12.63
C ASN A 260 33.85 -28.38 -11.58
N ALA A 261 32.97 -28.55 -10.59
CA ALA A 261 32.73 -27.57 -9.54
C ALA A 261 34.01 -27.20 -8.76
N ALA A 262 34.90 -28.15 -8.52
CA ALA A 262 36.17 -27.92 -7.83
C ALA A 262 37.07 -26.95 -8.62
N ALA A 263 37.02 -27.01 -9.94
CA ALA A 263 37.91 -26.27 -10.84
C ALA A 263 37.27 -24.96 -11.35
N VAL A 264 36.16 -24.51 -10.78
CA VAL A 264 35.55 -23.23 -11.16
C VAL A 264 36.60 -22.12 -11.04
N ALA A 265 36.80 -21.41 -12.13
CA ALA A 265 37.69 -20.26 -12.17
C ALA A 265 37.05 -19.06 -11.44
N PRO A 266 37.86 -18.09 -10.98
CA PRO A 266 37.32 -16.85 -10.44
C PRO A 266 36.31 -16.21 -11.40
N GLU A 267 35.13 -15.86 -10.88
CA GLU A 267 34.01 -15.31 -11.62
C GLU A 267 33.50 -14.09 -10.87
N SER A 268 32.85 -13.15 -11.58
CA SER A 268 32.20 -12.03 -10.91
C SER A 268 31.02 -11.48 -11.70
N VAL A 269 30.08 -10.93 -10.95
CA VAL A 269 28.89 -10.25 -11.45
C VAL A 269 28.74 -8.91 -10.75
N THR A 270 28.06 -7.95 -11.37
CA THR A 270 27.84 -6.64 -10.79
C THR A 270 26.34 -6.38 -10.64
N ILE A 271 25.94 -5.89 -9.47
CA ILE A 271 24.60 -5.41 -9.19
C ILE A 271 24.68 -3.88 -9.19
N ARG A 272 24.02 -3.25 -10.17
CA ARG A 272 24.10 -1.81 -10.41
C ARG A 272 23.03 -1.05 -9.65
N ASP A 273 21.85 -1.64 -9.50
CA ASP A 273 20.73 -1.01 -8.84
C ASP A 273 19.82 -2.00 -8.13
N PHE A 274 19.15 -1.51 -7.10
CA PHE A 274 18.05 -2.17 -6.41
C PHE A 274 17.02 -1.13 -5.99
N SER A 275 15.75 -1.43 -6.18
CA SER A 275 14.66 -0.64 -5.63
C SER A 275 13.51 -1.51 -5.17
N PHE A 276 12.84 -1.04 -4.13
CA PHE A 276 11.59 -1.60 -3.63
C PHE A 276 10.57 -0.49 -3.43
N VAL A 277 9.42 -0.61 -4.08
CA VAL A 277 8.26 0.25 -3.89
C VAL A 277 7.17 -0.57 -3.20
N PRO A 278 6.85 -0.28 -1.93
CA PRO A 278 5.90 -1.09 -1.16
C PRO A 278 4.49 -0.94 -1.71
N GLY A 279 3.76 -2.04 -1.74
CA GLY A 279 2.38 -2.13 -2.20
C GLY A 279 2.21 -1.84 -3.69
N ILE A 280 1.02 -2.17 -4.19
CA ILE A 280 0.60 -1.76 -5.54
C ILE A 280 -0.18 -0.46 -5.43
N PRO A 281 -0.08 0.45 -6.41
CA PRO A 281 -0.84 1.69 -6.38
C PRO A 281 -2.36 1.42 -6.38
N LEU A 282 -3.09 2.07 -5.50
CA LEU A 282 -4.54 2.11 -5.57
C LEU A 282 -4.98 3.05 -6.70
N THR A 283 -5.98 2.66 -7.47
CA THR A 283 -6.77 3.64 -8.21
C THR A 283 -7.45 4.53 -7.18
N ALA A 284 -7.09 5.81 -7.17
CA ALA A 284 -7.47 6.77 -6.14
C ALA A 284 -7.82 8.11 -6.81
N PRO A 285 -9.06 8.31 -7.23
CA PRO A 285 -9.48 9.58 -7.83
C PRO A 285 -9.48 10.70 -6.80
N THR A 286 -9.32 11.93 -7.26
CA THR A 286 -9.47 13.12 -6.41
C THR A 286 -10.93 13.23 -5.94
N PRO A 287 -11.20 13.25 -4.63
CA PRO A 287 -12.56 13.38 -4.13
C PRO A 287 -13.13 14.76 -4.43
N THR A 288 -14.46 14.84 -4.52
CA THR A 288 -15.19 16.10 -4.61
C THR A 288 -16.06 16.29 -3.38
N VAL A 289 -16.40 17.56 -3.10
CA VAL A 289 -17.33 17.93 -2.03
C VAL A 289 -18.60 18.50 -2.65
N THR A 290 -19.75 17.98 -2.24
CA THR A 290 -21.07 18.44 -2.66
C THR A 290 -21.84 19.00 -1.47
N GLY A 291 -22.83 19.84 -1.73
CA GLY A 291 -23.63 20.52 -0.70
C GLY A 291 -23.43 22.03 -0.73
N THR A 292 -24.26 22.74 0.05
CA THR A 292 -24.20 24.21 0.16
C THR A 292 -23.22 24.62 1.25
N ALA A 293 -22.28 25.51 0.93
CA ALA A 293 -21.34 26.06 1.90
C ALA A 293 -21.99 27.15 2.76
N ALA A 294 -22.91 26.75 3.64
CA ALA A 294 -23.59 27.64 4.59
C ALA A 294 -23.71 26.94 5.97
N VAL A 295 -23.61 27.70 7.04
CA VAL A 295 -23.76 27.14 8.41
C VAL A 295 -25.10 26.43 8.52
N GLY A 296 -25.09 25.23 9.16
CA GLY A 296 -26.26 24.37 9.30
C GLY A 296 -26.50 23.43 8.11
N SER A 297 -25.89 23.69 6.96
CA SER A 297 -25.97 22.79 5.80
C SER A 297 -25.02 21.60 5.95
N THR A 298 -25.35 20.49 5.29
CA THR A 298 -24.51 19.30 5.24
C THR A 298 -23.65 19.29 3.96
N LEU A 299 -22.35 19.11 4.12
CA LEU A 299 -21.45 18.76 3.03
C LEU A 299 -21.28 17.25 2.97
N THR A 300 -21.13 16.71 1.77
CA THR A 300 -20.89 15.28 1.50
C THR A 300 -19.61 15.13 0.68
N ALA A 301 -18.72 14.26 1.15
CA ALA A 301 -17.55 13.84 0.41
C ALA A 301 -17.95 12.76 -0.61
N ALA A 302 -17.64 12.98 -1.87
CA ALA A 302 -17.77 12.00 -2.95
C ALA A 302 -16.39 11.50 -3.33
N PRO A 303 -15.97 10.29 -2.87
CA PRO A 303 -14.61 9.80 -3.01
C PRO A 303 -14.25 9.35 -4.44
N GLY A 304 -15.27 9.15 -5.31
CA GLY A 304 -15.09 8.54 -6.63
C GLY A 304 -14.89 7.01 -6.56
N THR A 305 -14.49 6.41 -7.68
CA THR A 305 -14.32 4.95 -7.80
C THR A 305 -12.90 4.55 -7.51
N TRP A 306 -12.68 3.91 -6.39
CA TRP A 306 -11.40 3.34 -5.95
C TRP A 306 -11.26 1.90 -6.39
N THR A 307 -10.04 1.35 -6.33
CA THR A 307 -9.80 -0.08 -6.51
C THR A 307 -10.79 -0.90 -5.68
N THR A 308 -11.46 -1.88 -6.28
CA THR A 308 -12.48 -2.71 -5.59
C THR A 308 -11.94 -3.31 -4.31
N GLY A 309 -12.71 -3.25 -3.22
CA GLY A 309 -12.32 -3.76 -1.90
C GLY A 309 -11.41 -2.82 -1.09
N THR A 310 -11.27 -1.54 -1.50
CA THR A 310 -10.55 -0.53 -0.70
C THR A 310 -11.42 -0.05 0.46
N ALA A 311 -10.88 -0.09 1.67
CA ALA A 311 -11.47 0.57 2.83
C ALA A 311 -11.12 2.06 2.79
N LEU A 312 -12.14 2.93 2.99
CA LEU A 312 -11.98 4.39 2.92
C LEU A 312 -12.18 5.01 4.30
N THR A 313 -11.32 5.95 4.64
CA THR A 313 -11.45 6.82 5.82
C THR A 313 -11.42 8.27 5.38
N TYR A 314 -12.02 9.15 6.18
CA TYR A 314 -12.19 10.56 5.87
C TYR A 314 -11.62 11.42 6.98
N GLN A 315 -11.13 12.60 6.62
CA GLN A 315 -10.79 13.67 7.56
C GLN A 315 -11.08 15.01 6.91
N TRP A 316 -11.92 15.81 7.56
CA TRP A 316 -12.23 17.17 7.12
C TRP A 316 -11.23 18.18 7.67
N TYR A 317 -10.94 19.19 6.87
CA TYR A 317 -10.03 20.28 7.18
C TYR A 317 -10.73 21.62 7.02
N ARG A 318 -10.37 22.57 7.86
CA ARG A 318 -10.77 23.98 7.81
C ARG A 318 -9.54 24.83 7.53
N ASN A 319 -9.49 25.53 6.39
CA ASN A 319 -8.33 26.30 5.95
C ASN A 319 -6.99 25.51 6.12
N GLY A 320 -6.98 24.23 5.75
CA GLY A 320 -5.82 23.34 5.83
C GLY A 320 -5.54 22.74 7.21
N VAL A 321 -6.31 23.11 8.26
CA VAL A 321 -6.16 22.52 9.61
C VAL A 321 -7.20 21.45 9.84
N ALA A 322 -6.77 20.26 10.31
CA ALA A 322 -7.65 19.15 10.59
C ALA A 322 -8.70 19.49 11.66
N ILE A 323 -9.96 19.16 11.41
CA ILE A 323 -11.05 19.34 12.36
C ILE A 323 -11.17 18.08 13.19
N ALA A 324 -10.89 18.17 14.49
CA ALA A 324 -10.91 17.02 15.39
C ALA A 324 -12.26 16.28 15.35
N GLY A 325 -12.22 14.96 15.20
CA GLY A 325 -13.37 14.09 15.14
C GLY A 325 -14.24 14.19 13.87
N ALA A 326 -13.86 15.01 12.89
CA ALA A 326 -14.60 15.13 11.63
C ALA A 326 -14.15 14.05 10.62
N THR A 327 -14.52 12.80 10.90
CA THR A 327 -14.06 11.60 10.17
C THR A 327 -15.18 10.89 9.38
N ASN A 328 -16.38 11.43 9.35
CA ASN A 328 -17.45 10.87 8.56
C ASN A 328 -17.43 11.37 7.11
N ALA A 329 -18.03 10.63 6.19
CA ALA A 329 -18.20 11.06 4.80
C ALA A 329 -19.06 12.33 4.67
N THR A 330 -19.88 12.65 5.67
CA THR A 330 -20.71 13.86 5.72
C THR A 330 -20.30 14.75 6.88
N ARG A 331 -20.48 16.05 6.73
CA ARG A 331 -20.23 17.05 7.77
C ARG A 331 -21.31 18.13 7.77
N VAL A 332 -21.93 18.37 8.92
CA VAL A 332 -22.77 19.55 9.14
C VAL A 332 -21.87 20.73 9.48
N LEU A 333 -22.03 21.84 8.78
CA LEU A 333 -21.24 23.05 8.98
C LEU A 333 -21.68 23.77 10.28
N ALA A 334 -20.71 24.04 11.14
CA ALA A 334 -20.90 24.74 12.41
C ALA A 334 -20.61 26.25 12.28
N ALA A 335 -20.97 27.02 13.28
CA ALA A 335 -20.68 28.47 13.33
C ALA A 335 -19.17 28.77 13.14
N ALA A 336 -18.30 27.92 13.69
CA ALA A 336 -16.84 28.07 13.54
C ALA A 336 -16.32 27.87 12.11
N ASP A 337 -17.16 27.33 11.20
CA ASP A 337 -16.79 27.14 9.78
C ASP A 337 -17.07 28.40 8.95
N GLN A 338 -17.84 29.36 9.47
CA GLN A 338 -18.19 30.59 8.76
C GLN A 338 -16.94 31.39 8.38
N GLY A 339 -16.89 31.90 7.16
CA GLY A 339 -15.76 32.65 6.61
C GLY A 339 -14.55 31.80 6.20
N THR A 340 -14.63 30.46 6.33
CA THR A 340 -13.55 29.53 5.99
C THR A 340 -13.89 28.69 4.76
N LYS A 341 -12.87 28.00 4.21
CA LYS A 341 -13.04 26.99 3.17
C LYS A 341 -12.71 25.61 3.77
N LEU A 342 -13.46 24.59 3.35
CA LEU A 342 -13.26 23.24 3.79
C LEU A 342 -12.70 22.37 2.67
N THR A 343 -11.83 21.41 3.05
CA THR A 343 -11.41 20.29 2.20
C THR A 343 -11.66 18.99 2.93
N VAL A 344 -11.69 17.88 2.21
CA VAL A 344 -11.72 16.54 2.77
C VAL A 344 -10.56 15.70 2.19
N ARG A 345 -9.82 15.04 3.07
CA ARG A 345 -8.87 13.98 2.68
C ARG A 345 -9.57 12.65 2.80
N VAL A 346 -9.44 11.86 1.74
CA VAL A 346 -9.90 10.47 1.68
C VAL A 346 -8.66 9.58 1.61
N THR A 347 -8.51 8.69 2.58
CA THR A 347 -7.41 7.72 2.64
C THR A 347 -7.96 6.34 2.38
N GLY A 348 -7.42 5.68 1.36
CA GLY A 348 -7.75 4.31 0.99
C GLY A 348 -6.69 3.33 1.48
N THR A 349 -7.13 2.22 2.06
CA THR A 349 -6.30 1.10 2.49
C THR A 349 -6.85 -0.20 1.94
N LYS A 350 -5.95 -1.06 1.47
CA LYS A 350 -6.29 -2.42 1.01
C LYS A 350 -5.05 -3.29 1.19
N ALA A 351 -5.24 -4.53 1.67
CA ALA A 351 -4.13 -5.47 1.83
C ALA A 351 -3.38 -5.67 0.51
N GLY A 352 -2.05 -5.58 0.54
CA GLY A 352 -1.19 -5.68 -0.62
C GLY A 352 -1.06 -4.42 -1.48
N TYR A 353 -1.70 -3.32 -1.09
CA TYR A 353 -1.66 -2.05 -1.82
C TYR A 353 -1.03 -0.93 -0.98
N ALA A 354 -0.38 0.00 -1.65
CA ALA A 354 0.13 1.21 -1.00
C ALA A 354 -1.04 2.07 -0.50
N THR A 355 -1.04 2.39 0.80
CA THR A 355 -2.00 3.34 1.36
C THR A 355 -1.92 4.66 0.60
N THR A 356 -3.04 5.12 0.11
CA THR A 356 -3.11 6.31 -0.73
C THR A 356 -4.08 7.33 -0.16
N THR A 357 -3.67 8.59 -0.11
CA THR A 357 -4.51 9.71 0.35
C THR A 357 -4.70 10.72 -0.78
N LYS A 358 -5.94 11.16 -0.98
CA LYS A 358 -6.31 12.22 -1.92
C LYS A 358 -7.09 13.31 -1.21
N GLU A 359 -6.86 14.55 -1.59
CA GLU A 359 -7.54 15.72 -1.02
C GLU A 359 -8.43 16.39 -2.07
N SER A 360 -9.62 16.82 -1.67
CA SER A 360 -10.54 17.55 -2.52
C SER A 360 -10.06 18.98 -2.82
N ALA A 361 -10.57 19.57 -3.88
CA ALA A 361 -10.53 21.02 -4.02
C ALA A 361 -11.27 21.68 -2.82
N PRO A 362 -10.86 22.91 -2.43
CA PRO A 362 -11.56 23.66 -1.39
C PRO A 362 -13.01 23.99 -1.82
N THR A 363 -13.93 23.99 -0.86
CA THR A 363 -15.29 24.52 -1.07
C THR A 363 -15.28 26.02 -1.37
N ALA A 364 -16.42 26.56 -1.76
CA ALA A 364 -16.68 27.99 -1.60
C ALA A 364 -16.54 28.37 -0.12
N THR A 365 -16.30 29.66 0.15
CA THR A 365 -16.28 30.20 1.51
C THR A 365 -17.64 29.98 2.17
N VAL A 366 -17.65 29.42 3.38
CA VAL A 366 -18.86 29.14 4.14
C VAL A 366 -19.51 30.46 4.53
N VAL A 367 -20.77 30.65 4.12
CA VAL A 367 -21.57 31.83 4.47
C VAL A 367 -22.42 31.55 5.71
N ALA A 368 -23.03 32.62 6.27
CA ALA A 368 -24.00 32.46 7.34
C ALA A 368 -25.17 31.58 6.90
N GLY A 369 -25.69 30.78 7.80
CA GLY A 369 -26.90 30.00 7.62
C GLY A 369 -28.17 30.92 7.68
N THR A 370 -29.27 30.39 7.19
CA THR A 370 -30.59 31.05 7.29
C THR A 370 -31.40 30.35 8.38
N LEU A 371 -31.97 31.17 9.30
CA LEU A 371 -32.84 30.63 10.35
C LEU A 371 -34.24 30.27 9.78
N VAL A 372 -34.75 29.12 10.17
CA VAL A 372 -36.19 28.89 10.12
C VAL A 372 -36.84 29.83 11.15
N ALA A 373 -37.65 30.77 10.69
CA ALA A 373 -38.23 31.83 11.50
C ALA A 373 -39.74 31.94 11.19
N PRO A 374 -40.57 31.17 11.89
CA PRO A 374 -42.04 31.26 11.71
C PRO A 374 -42.59 32.61 12.14
N VAL A 375 -43.69 33.02 11.53
CA VAL A 375 -44.45 34.20 11.99
C VAL A 375 -45.09 33.85 13.33
N PRO A 376 -44.86 34.65 14.40
CA PRO A 376 -45.48 34.37 15.70
C PRO A 376 -46.97 34.67 15.69
N THR A 377 -47.71 34.00 16.58
CA THR A 377 -49.10 34.29 16.86
C THR A 377 -49.27 34.72 18.31
N ILE A 378 -50.34 35.42 18.62
CA ILE A 378 -50.67 35.88 19.96
C ILE A 378 -51.88 35.11 20.47
N THR A 379 -51.82 34.65 21.72
CA THR A 379 -52.97 34.05 22.43
C THR A 379 -53.16 34.76 23.75
N GLY A 380 -54.39 34.75 24.23
CA GLY A 380 -54.82 35.39 25.46
C GLY A 380 -56.11 36.17 25.26
N THR A 381 -56.72 36.63 26.36
CA THR A 381 -57.93 37.45 26.35
C THR A 381 -57.55 38.93 26.15
N LEU A 382 -58.27 39.62 25.26
CA LEU A 382 -58.01 41.02 24.93
C LEU A 382 -58.79 41.98 25.88
N THR A 383 -58.57 41.87 27.18
CA THR A 383 -59.16 42.68 28.25
C THR A 383 -58.05 43.22 29.14
N VAL A 384 -58.08 44.44 29.58
CA VAL A 384 -57.09 45.02 30.49
C VAL A 384 -56.94 44.13 31.72
N GLY A 385 -55.71 43.91 32.16
CA GLY A 385 -55.35 43.01 33.22
C GLY A 385 -55.09 41.57 32.79
N SER A 386 -55.46 41.16 31.59
CA SER A 386 -55.21 39.82 31.04
C SER A 386 -53.79 39.74 30.44
N THR A 387 -53.24 38.53 30.45
CA THR A 387 -51.90 38.28 29.90
C THR A 387 -51.96 37.69 28.51
N LEU A 388 -51.31 38.34 27.57
CA LEU A 388 -51.06 37.83 26.22
C LEU A 388 -49.75 37.01 26.18
N THR A 389 -49.75 35.96 25.35
CA THR A 389 -48.58 35.09 25.15
C THR A 389 -48.19 35.06 23.65
N ALA A 390 -46.89 35.25 23.39
CA ALA A 390 -46.34 35.07 22.06
C ALA A 390 -46.04 33.61 21.79
N ASN A 391 -46.70 32.99 20.80
CA ASN A 391 -46.42 31.65 20.32
C ASN A 391 -45.51 31.75 19.11
N THR A 392 -44.25 31.31 19.25
CA THR A 392 -43.15 31.56 18.31
C THR A 392 -43.05 30.55 17.18
N GLY A 393 -43.77 29.40 17.29
CA GLY A 393 -43.53 28.26 16.41
C GLY A 393 -42.14 27.65 16.63
N THR A 394 -41.71 26.76 15.69
CA THR A 394 -40.44 26.03 15.79
C THR A 394 -39.37 26.77 14.99
N TRP A 395 -38.41 27.33 15.67
CA TRP A 395 -37.22 27.95 15.11
C TRP A 395 -36.10 26.93 14.91
N THR A 396 -35.08 27.25 14.10
CA THR A 396 -33.81 26.48 14.03
C THR A 396 -33.32 26.17 15.43
N SER A 397 -32.93 24.93 15.69
CA SER A 397 -32.44 24.51 17.01
C SER A 397 -31.25 25.36 17.46
N GLY A 398 -31.22 25.70 18.76
CA GLY A 398 -30.20 26.59 19.35
C GLY A 398 -30.42 28.08 19.14
N THR A 399 -31.56 28.50 18.56
CA THR A 399 -31.90 29.92 18.38
C THR A 399 -32.33 30.54 19.70
N THR A 400 -31.68 31.64 20.07
CA THR A 400 -32.11 32.51 21.17
C THR A 400 -33.15 33.51 20.66
N LEU A 401 -34.27 33.62 21.38
CA LEU A 401 -35.37 34.48 20.99
C LEU A 401 -35.49 35.68 21.94
N THR A 402 -35.70 36.85 21.37
CA THR A 402 -36.05 38.07 22.07
C THR A 402 -37.38 38.63 21.54
N TYR A 403 -38.07 39.38 22.37
CA TYR A 403 -39.44 39.85 22.10
C TYR A 403 -39.49 41.37 22.19
N GLN A 404 -40.41 41.98 21.48
CA GLN A 404 -40.81 43.34 21.64
C GLN A 404 -42.29 43.43 21.32
N TRP A 405 -43.09 43.88 22.29
CA TRP A 405 -44.53 44.15 22.09
C TRP A 405 -44.78 45.54 21.55
N TYR A 406 -45.78 45.65 20.79
CA TYR A 406 -46.21 46.90 20.15
C TYR A 406 -47.68 47.14 20.42
N ARG A 407 -48.04 48.41 20.64
CA ARG A 407 -49.36 48.93 20.74
C ARG A 407 -49.64 49.78 19.48
N SER A 408 -50.68 49.46 18.70
CA SER A 408 -50.97 50.09 17.44
C SER A 408 -49.75 50.44 16.59
N GLY A 409 -48.76 49.45 16.51
CA GLY A 409 -47.52 49.56 15.75
C GLY A 409 -46.36 50.30 16.45
N VAL A 410 -46.63 50.94 17.62
CA VAL A 410 -45.61 51.63 18.41
C VAL A 410 -45.03 50.70 19.48
N ALA A 411 -43.69 50.64 19.57
CA ALA A 411 -43.01 49.76 20.54
C ALA A 411 -43.31 50.18 21.99
N ILE A 412 -43.71 49.23 22.82
CA ILE A 412 -43.93 49.44 24.26
C ILE A 412 -42.60 49.31 25.00
N SER A 413 -42.13 50.39 25.62
CA SER A 413 -40.88 50.42 26.33
C SER A 413 -40.84 49.35 27.43
N GLY A 414 -39.77 48.52 27.45
CA GLY A 414 -39.58 47.46 28.44
C GLY A 414 -40.46 46.20 28.25
N ALA A 415 -41.38 46.15 27.28
CA ALA A 415 -42.23 45.00 27.00
C ALA A 415 -41.47 43.98 26.13
N THR A 416 -40.46 43.32 26.74
CA THR A 416 -39.52 42.42 26.06
C THR A 416 -39.60 40.96 26.53
N ALA A 417 -40.63 40.64 27.34
CA ALA A 417 -40.86 39.23 27.75
C ALA A 417 -41.72 38.48 26.74
N LYS A 418 -41.71 37.14 26.80
CA LYS A 418 -42.55 36.27 25.99
C LYS A 418 -44.04 36.53 26.23
N THR A 419 -44.41 37.05 27.41
CA THR A 419 -45.75 37.40 27.80
C THR A 419 -45.82 38.89 28.05
N TYR A 420 -47.01 39.46 27.90
CA TYR A 420 -47.31 40.87 28.17
C TYR A 420 -48.68 40.99 28.85
N THR A 421 -48.73 41.63 30.02
CA THR A 421 -49.98 41.89 30.71
C THR A 421 -50.54 43.25 30.22
N LEU A 422 -51.75 43.22 29.72
CA LEU A 422 -52.47 44.41 29.21
C LEU A 422 -52.67 45.40 30.32
N VAL A 423 -52.36 46.68 30.05
CA VAL A 423 -52.58 47.80 30.98
C VAL A 423 -53.68 48.73 30.44
N SER A 424 -54.19 49.67 31.23
CA SER A 424 -55.22 50.61 30.84
C SER A 424 -54.87 51.42 29.59
N ALA A 425 -53.60 51.69 29.38
CA ALA A 425 -53.15 52.42 28.16
C ALA A 425 -53.28 51.59 26.89
N ASP A 426 -53.53 50.24 26.96
CA ASP A 426 -53.71 49.37 25.78
C ASP A 426 -55.22 49.34 25.32
N GLN A 427 -56.12 49.84 26.16
CA GLN A 427 -57.54 49.86 25.83
C GLN A 427 -57.79 50.63 24.53
N ALA A 428 -58.64 50.11 23.65
CA ALA A 428 -58.96 50.60 22.32
C ALA A 428 -57.77 50.51 21.31
N ASP A 429 -56.63 49.88 21.64
CA ASP A 429 -55.54 49.69 20.75
C ASP A 429 -55.40 48.19 20.29
N THR A 430 -54.65 47.94 19.21
CA THR A 430 -54.29 46.60 18.74
C THR A 430 -52.92 46.27 19.21
N MET A 431 -52.68 44.97 19.49
CA MET A 431 -51.42 44.50 19.97
C MET A 431 -50.68 43.65 18.89
N SER A 432 -49.37 43.77 18.81
CA SER A 432 -48.54 42.85 18.03
C SER A 432 -47.20 42.58 18.74
N VAL A 433 -46.53 41.49 18.37
CA VAL A 433 -45.26 41.12 18.95
C VAL A 433 -44.25 40.83 17.85
N LYS A 434 -43.07 41.45 17.93
CA LYS A 434 -41.93 41.14 17.10
C LYS A 434 -41.04 40.16 17.86
N VAL A 435 -40.76 39.03 17.23
CA VAL A 435 -39.82 38.01 17.73
C VAL A 435 -38.57 38.07 16.87
N THR A 436 -37.42 38.25 17.52
CA THR A 436 -36.09 38.24 16.86
C THR A 436 -35.30 37.03 17.34
N GLY A 437 -34.85 36.22 16.39
CA GLY A 437 -34.02 35.03 16.65
C GLY A 437 -32.58 35.31 16.27
N THR A 438 -31.65 34.91 17.16
CA THR A 438 -30.21 34.93 16.92
C THR A 438 -29.62 33.53 17.18
N ASN A 439 -28.72 33.08 16.32
CA ASN A 439 -27.97 31.85 16.50
C ASN A 439 -26.57 32.05 15.92
N PRO A 440 -25.50 31.67 16.66
CA PRO A 440 -24.14 31.79 16.15
C PRO A 440 -23.98 31.16 14.75
N GLY A 441 -23.38 31.94 13.83
CA GLY A 441 -23.18 31.52 12.45
C GLY A 441 -24.40 31.64 11.53
N TYR A 442 -25.52 32.13 12.01
CA TYR A 442 -26.73 32.39 11.20
C TYR A 442 -27.03 33.86 11.07
N THR A 443 -27.67 34.22 9.97
CA THR A 443 -28.23 35.58 9.81
C THR A 443 -29.37 35.77 10.80
N THR A 444 -29.32 36.84 11.60
CA THR A 444 -30.44 37.25 12.49
C THR A 444 -31.73 37.36 11.71
N ALA A 445 -32.80 36.79 12.21
CA ALA A 445 -34.15 36.88 11.61
C ALA A 445 -35.15 37.45 12.59
N ALA A 446 -36.07 38.30 12.09
CA ALA A 446 -37.17 38.84 12.88
C ALA A 446 -38.48 38.65 12.16
N LYS A 447 -39.54 38.31 12.91
CA LYS A 447 -40.92 38.19 12.44
C LYS A 447 -41.85 38.88 13.39
N THR A 448 -42.82 39.55 12.82
CA THR A 448 -43.88 40.24 13.60
C THR A 448 -45.22 39.51 13.41
N SER A 449 -45.94 39.34 14.47
CA SER A 449 -47.30 38.75 14.43
C SER A 449 -48.27 39.64 13.64
N ALA A 450 -49.37 39.07 13.20
CA ALA A 450 -50.55 39.90 12.87
C ALA A 450 -50.97 40.71 14.10
N SER A 451 -51.58 41.86 13.88
CA SER A 451 -52.21 42.62 14.97
C SER A 451 -53.45 41.87 15.50
N THR A 452 -53.64 41.95 16.81
CA THR A 452 -54.87 41.43 17.45
C THR A 452 -56.08 42.26 17.04
N ALA A 453 -57.27 41.81 17.42
CA ALA A 453 -58.43 42.73 17.55
C ALA A 453 -58.10 43.77 18.65
N VAL A 454 -58.98 44.79 18.74
CA VAL A 454 -58.84 45.87 19.70
C VAL A 454 -59.00 45.32 21.14
N VAL A 455 -58.25 45.84 22.08
CA VAL A 455 -58.32 45.51 23.50
C VAL A 455 -59.59 46.20 24.09
N ALA A 456 -60.40 45.40 24.78
CA ALA A 456 -61.59 45.82 25.47
C ALA A 456 -61.28 46.48 26.81
#